data_94cada07cda78498248e1e2a7d4c07ab
#
_entry.id   94cada07cda78498248e1e2a7d4c07ab
#
_cell.length_a   1.000
_cell.length_b   1.000
_cell.length_c   1.000
_cell.angle_alpha   90.00
_cell.angle_beta   90.00
_cell.angle_gamma   90.00
#
_symmetry.space_group_name_H-M   'P 1'
#
loop_
_entity.id
_entity.type
_entity.pdbx_description
1 polymer ?
#
loop_
_entity_poly.entity_id
_entity_poly.type
_entity_poly.pdbx_seq_one_letter_code
_entity_poly.pdbx_strand_id
1 'polypeptide(L)'
;EKQSAENGEEVKVLRFSAIPDEDTTAQKERFQPVADYLSKALGIDVEFVPSINYGASVEKFENNDVQLAWFGGVTGVQAMSRVEGARALVAGQKDLAFKSYFIANVSTGLEASEDFPAAIADLKFTYGSSSSTSGCIMPSHFIIENTGKTPMEFFKEKPGFSGAHDKTAMLVQDGSFQAGALSFGTYEKLVAAGKVDPEKCVKIWETPTYADYNMTAHPDLENTFGEGFLDKLQQALVDCQDEAALKALGREKLVKVNNETFSGIAAVMEKVKFD
;
A
#
# COMPACT_ATOMS: atom_id res chain seq x y z
N GLU A 1 32.40 46.86 15.28
CA GLU A 1 31.33 45.90 15.63
C GLU A 1 31.34 44.80 14.57
N LYS A 2 31.85 43.63 14.96
CA LYS A 2 31.92 42.45 14.10
C LYS A 2 30.62 41.68 14.28
N GLN A 3 29.75 41.65 13.25
CA GLN A 3 28.68 40.70 13.15
C GLN A 3 29.27 39.33 12.75
N SER A 4 29.15 38.41 13.65
CA SER A 4 29.43 36.96 13.41
C SER A 4 28.49 36.42 12.35
N ALA A 5 29.02 35.94 11.25
CA ALA A 5 28.31 35.11 10.31
C ALA A 5 27.95 33.79 11.02
N GLU A 6 26.69 33.56 11.30
CA GLU A 6 26.17 32.27 11.62
C GLU A 6 26.25 31.43 10.33
N ASN A 7 27.00 30.34 10.39
CA ASN A 7 27.02 29.31 9.36
C ASN A 7 25.61 28.69 9.32
N GLY A 8 24.80 29.09 8.35
CA GLY A 8 23.55 28.45 8.01
C GLY A 8 23.85 27.12 7.30
N GLU A 9 24.22 26.09 8.03
CA GLU A 9 24.10 24.73 7.51
C GLU A 9 22.60 24.47 7.26
N GLU A 10 22.24 24.22 6.01
CA GLU A 10 20.89 23.89 5.62
C GLU A 10 20.50 22.59 6.34
N VAL A 11 19.47 22.67 7.19
CA VAL A 11 19.01 21.50 7.95
C VAL A 11 18.52 20.43 6.98
N LYS A 12 19.23 19.31 6.92
CA LYS A 12 18.89 18.19 6.06
C LYS A 12 17.73 17.41 6.68
N VAL A 13 16.61 17.33 5.97
CA VAL A 13 15.39 16.68 6.42
C VAL A 13 15.09 15.50 5.50
N LEU A 14 14.87 14.31 6.06
CA LEU A 14 14.31 13.16 5.35
C LEU A 14 12.78 13.28 5.34
N ARG A 15 12.18 13.38 4.15
CA ARG A 15 10.73 13.39 4.01
C ARG A 15 10.22 11.98 3.73
N PHE A 16 9.32 11.54 4.61
CA PHE A 16 8.67 10.23 4.55
C PHE A 16 7.20 10.39 4.16
N SER A 17 6.69 9.55 3.28
CA SER A 17 5.28 9.50 2.87
C SER A 17 4.72 8.08 2.94
N ALA A 18 3.40 7.96 2.77
CA ALA A 18 2.71 6.68 2.64
C ALA A 18 1.56 6.79 1.64
N ILE A 19 1.22 5.67 0.98
CA ILE A 19 -0.02 5.60 0.20
C ILE A 19 -1.24 5.75 1.13
N PRO A 20 -2.30 6.46 0.70
CA PRO A 20 -3.54 6.62 1.47
C PRO A 20 -4.45 5.39 1.28
N ASP A 21 -4.04 4.27 1.87
CA ASP A 21 -4.73 2.98 1.78
C ASP A 21 -6.02 2.90 2.60
N GLU A 22 -6.15 3.81 3.56
CA GLU A 22 -7.33 4.04 4.40
C GLU A 22 -7.62 5.54 4.49
N ASP A 23 -8.50 5.97 5.40
CA ASP A 23 -8.89 7.37 5.61
C ASP A 23 -7.69 8.34 5.64
N THR A 24 -7.74 9.34 4.76
CA THR A 24 -6.67 10.32 4.58
C THR A 24 -6.63 11.40 5.65
N THR A 25 -7.71 11.59 6.42
CA THR A 25 -7.84 12.70 7.38
C THR A 25 -6.89 12.57 8.57
N ALA A 26 -6.51 11.34 8.93
CA ALA A 26 -5.64 11.03 10.07
C ALA A 26 -4.24 10.56 9.65
N GLN A 27 -3.83 10.69 8.39
CA GLN A 27 -2.54 10.18 7.91
C GLN A 27 -1.35 10.70 8.73
N LYS A 28 -1.34 12.00 9.01
CA LYS A 28 -0.23 12.61 9.75
C LYS A 28 -0.14 12.05 11.17
N GLU A 29 -1.26 11.95 11.88
CA GLU A 29 -1.28 11.36 13.22
C GLU A 29 -0.89 9.88 13.19
N ARG A 30 -1.38 9.13 12.19
CA ARG A 30 -1.07 7.70 12.02
C ARG A 30 0.42 7.46 11.82
N PHE A 31 1.08 8.23 10.95
CA PHE A 31 2.47 7.96 10.54
C PHE A 31 3.52 8.79 11.27
N GLN A 32 3.12 9.78 12.10
CA GLN A 32 4.06 10.54 12.93
C GLN A 32 4.97 9.64 13.79
N PRO A 33 4.47 8.55 14.43
CA PRO A 33 5.36 7.64 15.18
C PRO A 33 6.49 7.01 14.37
N VAL A 34 6.28 6.78 13.06
CA VAL A 34 7.34 6.27 12.16
C VAL A 34 8.41 7.33 11.94
N ALA A 35 7.99 8.58 11.70
CA ALA A 35 8.92 9.70 11.54
C ALA A 35 9.73 9.95 12.82
N ASP A 36 9.08 9.93 13.99
CA ASP A 36 9.71 10.12 15.30
C ASP A 36 10.72 9.00 15.60
N TYR A 37 10.35 7.74 15.32
CA TYR A 37 11.25 6.60 15.45
C TYR A 37 12.49 6.76 14.57
N LEU A 38 12.31 7.04 13.28
CA LEU A 38 13.42 7.20 12.33
C LEU A 38 14.32 8.38 12.70
N SER A 39 13.73 9.49 13.13
CA SER A 39 14.48 10.67 13.60
C SER A 39 15.42 10.29 14.75
N LYS A 40 14.90 9.58 15.74
CA LYS A 40 15.68 9.10 16.89
C LYS A 40 16.74 8.07 16.49
N ALA A 41 16.37 7.08 15.65
CA ALA A 41 17.28 5.99 15.28
C ALA A 41 18.42 6.45 14.38
N LEU A 42 18.19 7.43 13.51
CA LEU A 42 19.16 7.92 12.54
C LEU A 42 19.91 9.17 13.02
N GLY A 43 19.36 9.92 13.98
CA GLY A 43 19.93 11.18 14.48
C GLY A 43 19.78 12.32 13.46
N ILE A 44 18.70 12.35 12.69
CA ILE A 44 18.38 13.36 11.68
C ILE A 44 16.93 13.81 11.83
N ASP A 45 16.58 14.93 11.20
CA ASP A 45 15.18 15.35 11.12
C ASP A 45 14.42 14.50 10.09
N VAL A 46 13.26 13.97 10.49
CA VAL A 46 12.35 13.21 9.63
C VAL A 46 10.96 13.83 9.70
N GLU A 47 10.38 14.13 8.53
CA GLU A 47 9.06 14.74 8.41
C GLU A 47 8.11 13.82 7.63
N PHE A 48 6.88 13.60 8.15
CA PHE A 48 5.84 12.91 7.38
C PHE A 48 5.09 13.88 6.48
N VAL A 49 5.05 13.56 5.18
CA VAL A 49 4.35 14.32 4.13
C VAL A 49 3.16 13.50 3.62
N PRO A 50 1.91 13.90 3.90
CA PRO A 50 0.73 13.14 3.47
C PRO A 50 0.54 13.19 1.95
N SER A 51 -0.12 12.17 1.41
CA SER A 51 -0.51 12.07 0.00
C SER A 51 -2.02 11.96 -0.16
N ILE A 52 -2.55 12.57 -1.21
CA ILE A 52 -4.01 12.63 -1.48
C ILE A 52 -4.55 11.38 -2.17
N ASN A 53 -3.71 10.66 -2.92
CA ASN A 53 -4.02 9.40 -3.60
C ASN A 53 -2.74 8.64 -3.90
N TYR A 54 -2.86 7.41 -4.38
CA TYR A 54 -1.74 6.51 -4.68
C TYR A 54 -0.80 7.07 -5.75
N GLY A 55 -1.33 7.65 -6.83
CA GLY A 55 -0.54 8.27 -7.90
C GLY A 55 0.30 9.43 -7.39
N ALA A 56 -0.31 10.33 -6.60
CA ALA A 56 0.38 11.46 -5.99
C ALA A 56 1.53 11.03 -5.05
N SER A 57 1.42 9.86 -4.39
CA SER A 57 2.52 9.33 -3.59
C SER A 57 3.73 8.95 -4.45
N VAL A 58 3.48 8.33 -5.62
CA VAL A 58 4.54 7.97 -6.58
C VAL A 58 5.15 9.21 -7.22
N GLU A 59 4.33 10.19 -7.62
CA GLU A 59 4.81 11.45 -8.21
C GLU A 59 5.70 12.25 -7.25
N LYS A 60 5.30 12.35 -5.97
CA LYS A 60 6.15 13.00 -4.94
C LYS A 60 7.49 12.32 -4.78
N PHE A 61 7.52 10.98 -4.85
CA PHE A 61 8.76 10.22 -4.78
C PHE A 61 9.62 10.43 -6.03
N GLU A 62 9.02 10.37 -7.22
CA GLU A 62 9.70 10.62 -8.52
C GLU A 62 10.32 12.02 -8.57
N ASN A 63 9.60 13.04 -8.08
CA ASN A 63 10.07 14.43 -8.05
C ASN A 63 11.05 14.72 -6.89
N ASN A 64 11.40 13.73 -6.07
CA ASN A 64 12.22 13.90 -4.87
C ASN A 64 11.62 14.85 -3.81
N ASP A 65 10.29 15.05 -3.86
CA ASP A 65 9.58 15.79 -2.80
C ASP A 65 9.54 14.99 -1.49
N VAL A 66 9.58 13.65 -1.61
CA VAL A 66 9.76 12.68 -0.52
C VAL A 66 10.82 11.65 -0.92
N GLN A 67 11.65 11.24 0.04
CA GLN A 67 12.79 10.35 -0.22
C GLN A 67 12.58 8.94 0.37
N LEU A 68 11.53 8.75 1.14
CA LEU A 68 11.15 7.46 1.71
C LEU A 68 9.64 7.33 1.63
N ALA A 69 9.14 6.15 1.22
CA ALA A 69 7.70 5.96 1.16
C ALA A 69 7.28 4.53 1.51
N TRP A 70 6.19 4.44 2.29
CA TRP A 70 5.47 3.20 2.52
C TRP A 70 4.49 2.98 1.39
N PHE A 71 4.89 2.12 0.45
CA PHE A 71 4.14 1.80 -0.76
C PHE A 71 3.46 0.44 -0.65
N GLY A 72 2.43 0.21 -1.47
CA GLY A 72 2.02 -1.13 -1.87
C GLY A 72 2.95 -1.69 -2.95
N GLY A 73 2.83 -2.98 -3.28
CA GLY A 73 3.68 -3.63 -4.29
C GLY A 73 3.66 -2.92 -5.64
N VAL A 74 2.47 -2.56 -6.13
CA VAL A 74 2.31 -1.83 -7.42
C VAL A 74 2.95 -0.46 -7.38
N THR A 75 2.65 0.37 -6.38
CA THR A 75 3.23 1.73 -6.27
C THR A 75 4.73 1.70 -5.99
N GLY A 76 5.21 0.69 -5.25
CA GLY A 76 6.65 0.46 -5.07
C GLY A 76 7.35 0.11 -6.39
N VAL A 77 6.78 -0.80 -7.20
CA VAL A 77 7.29 -1.11 -8.53
C VAL A 77 7.27 0.12 -9.45
N GLN A 78 6.19 0.91 -9.43
CA GLN A 78 6.12 2.16 -10.19
C GLN A 78 7.22 3.14 -9.78
N ALA A 79 7.43 3.33 -8.47
CA ALA A 79 8.49 4.21 -7.94
C ALA A 79 9.89 3.72 -8.38
N MET A 80 10.18 2.43 -8.22
CA MET A 80 11.45 1.83 -8.63
C MET A 80 11.69 1.89 -10.15
N SER A 81 10.64 1.83 -10.96
CA SER A 81 10.77 1.91 -12.43
C SER A 81 10.98 3.35 -12.93
N ARG A 82 10.50 4.36 -12.19
CA ARG A 82 10.63 5.78 -12.56
C ARG A 82 11.88 6.45 -12.03
N VAL A 83 12.41 5.93 -10.92
CA VAL A 83 13.59 6.48 -10.25
C VAL A 83 14.71 5.45 -10.27
N GLU A 84 15.67 5.64 -11.17
CA GLU A 84 16.87 4.79 -11.25
C GLU A 84 17.64 4.80 -9.92
N GLY A 85 17.96 3.62 -9.40
CA GLY A 85 18.63 3.45 -8.12
C GLY A 85 17.70 3.45 -6.89
N ALA A 86 16.38 3.64 -7.06
CA ALA A 86 15.43 3.45 -5.96
C ALA A 86 15.44 2.00 -5.46
N ARG A 87 15.40 1.83 -4.12
CA ARG A 87 15.54 0.53 -3.45
C ARG A 87 14.38 0.25 -2.52
N ALA A 88 13.73 -0.90 -2.68
CA ALA A 88 12.89 -1.49 -1.65
C ALA A 88 13.79 -1.96 -0.50
N LEU A 89 13.61 -1.41 0.69
CA LEU A 89 14.47 -1.69 1.85
C LEU A 89 13.89 -2.79 2.74
N VAL A 90 12.63 -2.64 3.14
CA VAL A 90 11.94 -3.55 4.05
C VAL A 90 10.49 -3.74 3.65
N ALA A 91 9.92 -4.86 4.09
CA ALA A 91 8.49 -5.17 4.10
C ALA A 91 8.08 -5.66 5.48
N GLY A 92 6.81 -5.66 5.81
CA GLY A 92 6.34 -6.44 6.95
C GLY A 92 6.46 -7.95 6.64
N GLN A 93 6.72 -8.76 7.65
CA GLN A 93 6.85 -10.20 7.42
C GLN A 93 5.61 -10.80 6.73
N LYS A 94 4.41 -10.33 7.08
CA LYS A 94 3.16 -10.76 6.45
C LYS A 94 2.99 -10.26 5.01
N ASP A 95 3.72 -9.21 4.61
CA ASP A 95 3.62 -8.64 3.27
C ASP A 95 4.28 -9.53 2.20
N LEU A 96 5.12 -10.47 2.60
CA LEU A 96 5.70 -11.46 1.68
C LEU A 96 4.72 -12.57 1.28
N ALA A 97 3.59 -12.69 1.99
CA ALA A 97 2.51 -13.63 1.73
C ALA A 97 1.15 -12.95 1.91
N PHE A 98 1.00 -11.79 1.28
CA PHE A 98 -0.20 -10.96 1.33
C PHE A 98 -1.34 -11.56 0.49
N LYS A 99 -2.59 -11.15 0.75
CA LYS A 99 -3.78 -11.60 0.03
C LYS A 99 -4.75 -10.45 -0.23
N SER A 100 -5.59 -10.63 -1.25
CA SER A 100 -6.83 -9.88 -1.39
C SER A 100 -8.02 -10.71 -0.90
N TYR A 101 -8.99 -10.04 -0.30
CA TYR A 101 -10.32 -10.60 -0.10
C TYR A 101 -11.27 -10.05 -1.16
N PHE A 102 -12.05 -10.96 -1.75
CA PHE A 102 -13.27 -10.62 -2.46
C PHE A 102 -14.40 -10.64 -1.45
N ILE A 103 -15.17 -9.56 -1.41
CA ILE A 103 -16.27 -9.36 -0.48
C ILE A 103 -17.56 -9.12 -1.25
N ALA A 104 -18.68 -9.49 -0.64
CA ALA A 104 -20.00 -9.23 -1.21
C ALA A 104 -20.99 -8.79 -0.15
N ASN A 105 -21.96 -7.96 -0.54
CA ASN A 105 -23.10 -7.64 0.31
C ASN A 105 -23.95 -8.90 0.51
N VAL A 106 -24.45 -9.12 1.71
CA VAL A 106 -25.27 -10.30 2.07
C VAL A 106 -26.50 -10.46 1.15
N SER A 107 -27.04 -9.38 0.61
CA SER A 107 -28.19 -9.42 -0.30
C SER A 107 -27.92 -10.15 -1.64
N THR A 108 -26.63 -10.38 -1.96
CA THR A 108 -26.26 -11.17 -3.17
C THR A 108 -26.48 -12.67 -3.00
N GLY A 109 -26.60 -13.15 -1.75
CA GLY A 109 -26.69 -14.56 -1.44
C GLY A 109 -25.38 -15.34 -1.67
N LEU A 110 -24.26 -14.66 -1.98
CA LEU A 110 -22.96 -15.30 -2.10
C LEU A 110 -22.38 -15.62 -0.72
N GLU A 111 -21.82 -16.82 -0.62
CA GLU A 111 -21.19 -17.34 0.59
C GLU A 111 -19.69 -17.55 0.39
N ALA A 112 -18.95 -17.72 1.48
CA ALA A 112 -17.52 -18.04 1.43
C ALA A 112 -17.26 -19.37 0.71
N SER A 113 -16.32 -19.37 -0.22
CA SER A 113 -15.93 -20.55 -1.00
C SER A 113 -14.42 -20.55 -1.22
N GLU A 114 -13.87 -21.75 -1.44
CA GLU A 114 -12.49 -21.90 -1.93
C GLU A 114 -12.39 -21.72 -3.45
N ASP A 115 -13.50 -21.92 -4.16
CA ASP A 115 -13.58 -21.69 -5.60
C ASP A 115 -13.76 -20.21 -5.93
N PHE A 116 -13.15 -19.77 -7.05
CA PHE A 116 -13.29 -18.42 -7.55
C PHE A 116 -14.77 -18.06 -7.81
N PRO A 117 -15.29 -16.97 -7.25
CA PRO A 117 -16.71 -16.62 -7.29
C PRO A 117 -17.13 -15.98 -8.63
N ALA A 118 -17.17 -16.75 -9.70
CA ALA A 118 -17.47 -16.27 -11.06
C ALA A 118 -18.80 -15.48 -11.17
N ALA A 119 -19.74 -15.71 -10.25
CA ALA A 119 -21.02 -14.99 -10.20
C ALA A 119 -20.87 -13.48 -9.95
N ILE A 120 -19.73 -13.01 -9.45
CA ILE A 120 -19.46 -11.56 -9.30
C ILE A 120 -19.46 -10.82 -10.64
N ALA A 121 -19.32 -11.51 -11.76
CA ALA A 121 -19.40 -10.94 -13.09
C ALA A 121 -20.71 -10.16 -13.36
N ASP A 122 -21.78 -10.58 -12.71
CA ASP A 122 -23.14 -10.04 -12.86
C ASP A 122 -23.45 -8.94 -11.84
N LEU A 123 -22.52 -8.67 -10.93
CA LEU A 123 -22.72 -7.74 -9.82
C LEU A 123 -22.06 -6.40 -10.09
N LYS A 124 -22.64 -5.35 -9.50
CA LYS A 124 -22.00 -4.03 -9.44
C LYS A 124 -20.78 -4.12 -8.52
N PHE A 125 -19.60 -4.12 -9.11
CA PHE A 125 -18.33 -4.38 -8.45
C PHE A 125 -17.50 -3.11 -8.27
N THR A 126 -16.77 -2.99 -7.16
CA THR A 126 -15.78 -1.93 -6.95
C THR A 126 -14.40 -2.48 -6.59
N TYR A 127 -13.40 -1.93 -7.24
CA TYR A 127 -12.00 -2.00 -6.80
C TYR A 127 -11.72 -0.94 -5.73
N GLY A 128 -10.52 -0.99 -5.12
CA GLY A 128 -9.95 0.09 -4.33
C GLY A 128 -9.42 1.23 -5.22
N SER A 129 -8.15 1.63 -5.05
CA SER A 129 -7.45 2.51 -5.99
C SER A 129 -7.00 1.70 -7.21
N SER A 130 -7.01 2.32 -8.41
CA SER A 130 -6.50 1.69 -9.64
C SER A 130 -5.01 1.29 -9.56
N SER A 131 -4.23 1.94 -8.70
CA SER A 131 -2.82 1.62 -8.42
C SER A 131 -2.64 0.77 -7.15
N SER A 132 -3.72 0.22 -6.58
CA SER A 132 -3.63 -0.68 -5.43
C SER A 132 -3.28 -2.10 -5.87
N THR A 133 -2.29 -2.71 -5.21
CA THR A 133 -1.94 -4.12 -5.41
C THR A 133 -3.10 -5.01 -5.05
N SER A 134 -3.50 -4.99 -3.78
CA SER A 134 -4.52 -5.88 -3.21
C SER A 134 -5.95 -5.43 -3.47
N GLY A 135 -6.16 -4.15 -3.79
CA GLY A 135 -7.49 -3.62 -4.10
C GLY A 135 -7.84 -3.59 -5.59
N CYS A 136 -6.88 -3.84 -6.50
CA CYS A 136 -7.14 -3.74 -7.93
C CYS A 136 -6.30 -4.71 -8.77
N ILE A 137 -4.97 -4.59 -8.79
CA ILE A 137 -4.13 -5.26 -9.78
C ILE A 137 -4.11 -6.78 -9.55
N MET A 138 -3.89 -7.26 -8.32
CA MET A 138 -3.91 -8.68 -8.02
C MET A 138 -5.31 -9.30 -8.13
N PRO A 139 -6.40 -8.68 -7.63
CA PRO A 139 -7.75 -9.13 -7.94
C PRO A 139 -8.02 -9.27 -9.45
N SER A 140 -7.59 -8.30 -10.26
CA SER A 140 -7.74 -8.35 -11.72
C SER A 140 -6.92 -9.49 -12.35
N HIS A 141 -5.70 -9.71 -11.88
CA HIS A 141 -4.87 -10.84 -12.29
C HIS A 141 -5.58 -12.19 -12.02
N PHE A 142 -6.13 -12.37 -10.83
CA PHE A 142 -6.82 -13.62 -10.50
C PHE A 142 -8.17 -13.77 -11.25
N ILE A 143 -8.83 -12.69 -11.62
CA ILE A 143 -9.96 -12.77 -12.58
C ILE A 143 -9.47 -13.35 -13.92
N ILE A 144 -8.35 -12.83 -14.45
CA ILE A 144 -7.78 -13.32 -15.72
C ILE A 144 -7.36 -14.78 -15.60
N GLU A 145 -6.65 -15.16 -14.54
CA GLU A 145 -6.18 -16.54 -14.32
C GLU A 145 -7.33 -17.56 -14.22
N ASN A 146 -8.44 -17.19 -13.58
CA ASN A 146 -9.57 -18.09 -13.39
C ASN A 146 -10.56 -18.10 -14.57
N THR A 147 -10.59 -17.06 -15.41
CA THR A 147 -11.65 -16.92 -16.42
C THR A 147 -11.13 -16.75 -17.85
N GLY A 148 -9.84 -16.43 -18.01
CA GLY A 148 -9.24 -16.08 -19.31
C GLY A 148 -9.71 -14.74 -19.86
N LYS A 149 -10.46 -13.92 -19.08
CA LYS A 149 -11.04 -12.63 -19.49
C LYS A 149 -10.37 -11.49 -18.75
N THR A 150 -10.14 -10.38 -19.41
CA THR A 150 -9.79 -9.14 -18.73
C THR A 150 -10.94 -8.68 -17.82
N PRO A 151 -10.71 -7.84 -16.80
CA PRO A 151 -11.79 -7.31 -15.97
C PRO A 151 -12.90 -6.62 -16.79
N MET A 152 -12.54 -5.93 -17.87
CA MET A 152 -13.50 -5.25 -18.74
C MET A 152 -14.37 -6.20 -19.56
N GLU A 153 -13.86 -7.40 -19.86
CA GLU A 153 -14.63 -8.47 -20.55
C GLU A 153 -15.40 -9.36 -19.57
N PHE A 154 -14.93 -9.43 -18.33
CA PHE A 154 -15.51 -10.30 -17.29
C PHE A 154 -16.77 -9.69 -16.68
N PHE A 155 -16.70 -8.42 -16.24
CA PHE A 155 -17.83 -7.76 -15.61
C PHE A 155 -18.86 -7.27 -16.65
N LYS A 156 -20.15 -7.53 -16.41
CA LYS A 156 -21.25 -7.00 -17.26
C LYS A 156 -21.36 -5.48 -17.18
N GLU A 157 -21.10 -4.90 -16.02
CA GLU A 157 -21.03 -3.46 -15.80
C GLU A 157 -19.59 -3.07 -15.49
N LYS A 158 -19.14 -1.94 -16.03
CA LYS A 158 -17.79 -1.42 -15.76
C LYS A 158 -17.56 -1.29 -14.25
N PRO A 159 -16.52 -1.92 -13.67
CA PRO A 159 -16.25 -1.81 -12.25
C PRO A 159 -15.93 -0.38 -11.83
N GLY A 160 -16.36 -0.02 -10.61
CA GLY A 160 -16.03 1.23 -9.97
C GLY A 160 -14.67 1.20 -9.27
N PHE A 161 -14.25 2.36 -8.76
CA PHE A 161 -13.06 2.52 -7.93
C PHE A 161 -13.39 3.34 -6.69
N SER A 162 -13.30 2.76 -5.52
CA SER A 162 -13.58 3.42 -4.23
C SER A 162 -12.45 4.36 -3.77
N GLY A 163 -11.23 4.09 -4.26
CA GLY A 163 -10.02 4.85 -3.94
C GLY A 163 -9.24 4.34 -2.72
N ALA A 164 -9.87 3.63 -1.77
CA ALA A 164 -9.23 3.13 -0.55
C ALA A 164 -9.93 1.86 -0.04
N HIS A 165 -9.23 1.04 0.76
CA HIS A 165 -9.73 -0.25 1.23
C HIS A 165 -10.92 -0.13 2.18
N ASP A 166 -10.89 0.79 3.13
CA ASP A 166 -11.98 1.06 4.06
C ASP A 166 -13.24 1.50 3.34
N LYS A 167 -13.10 2.37 2.31
CA LYS A 167 -14.22 2.79 1.46
C LYS A 167 -14.81 1.63 0.68
N THR A 168 -13.97 0.71 0.15
CA THR A 168 -14.48 -0.51 -0.52
C THR A 168 -15.39 -1.30 0.41
N ALA A 169 -14.92 -1.58 1.65
CA ALA A 169 -15.69 -2.35 2.61
C ALA A 169 -17.00 -1.68 2.98
N MET A 170 -16.99 -0.35 3.21
CA MET A 170 -18.20 0.42 3.56
C MET A 170 -19.22 0.45 2.42
N LEU A 171 -18.78 0.69 1.17
CA LEU A 171 -19.65 0.72 0.00
C LEU A 171 -20.29 -0.65 -0.30
N VAL A 172 -19.58 -1.74 0.01
CA VAL A 172 -20.16 -3.09 -0.11
C VAL A 172 -21.10 -3.37 1.04
N GLN A 173 -20.75 -3.01 2.27
CA GLN A 173 -21.61 -3.20 3.44
C GLN A 173 -22.95 -2.47 3.32
N ASP A 174 -22.94 -1.24 2.82
CA ASP A 174 -24.16 -0.43 2.68
C ASP A 174 -24.98 -0.77 1.41
N GLY A 175 -24.45 -1.63 0.51
CA GLY A 175 -25.10 -2.07 -0.70
C GLY A 175 -24.98 -1.10 -1.88
N SER A 176 -24.23 -0.01 -1.78
CA SER A 176 -23.94 0.90 -2.90
C SER A 176 -23.18 0.18 -4.03
N PHE A 177 -22.36 -0.80 -3.67
CA PHE A 177 -21.78 -1.83 -4.51
C PHE A 177 -22.16 -3.21 -3.97
N GLN A 178 -22.38 -4.16 -4.87
CA GLN A 178 -22.78 -5.51 -4.50
C GLN A 178 -21.58 -6.40 -4.14
N ALA A 179 -20.41 -6.11 -4.73
CA ALA A 179 -19.18 -6.82 -4.42
C ALA A 179 -17.96 -5.88 -4.60
N GLY A 180 -16.82 -6.31 -4.08
CA GLY A 180 -15.57 -5.57 -4.20
C GLY A 180 -14.36 -6.40 -3.82
N ALA A 181 -13.16 -5.81 -3.99
CA ALA A 181 -11.90 -6.42 -3.57
C ALA A 181 -11.05 -5.43 -2.76
N LEU A 182 -10.42 -5.94 -1.71
CA LEU A 182 -9.59 -5.13 -0.81
C LEU A 182 -8.51 -5.96 -0.11
N SER A 183 -7.63 -5.27 0.60
CA SER A 183 -6.63 -5.86 1.51
C SER A 183 -7.30 -6.70 2.59
N PHE A 184 -6.81 -7.95 2.76
CA PHE A 184 -7.28 -8.82 3.84
C PHE A 184 -7.08 -8.17 5.22
N GLY A 185 -5.92 -7.55 5.45
CA GLY A 185 -5.59 -6.94 6.73
C GLY A 185 -6.48 -5.76 7.09
N THR A 186 -6.88 -4.95 6.09
CA THR A 186 -7.83 -3.85 6.33
C THR A 186 -9.23 -4.40 6.64
N TYR A 187 -9.69 -5.42 5.92
CA TYR A 187 -10.99 -6.04 6.22
C TYR A 187 -11.03 -6.60 7.64
N GLU A 188 -10.04 -7.40 8.03
CA GLU A 188 -9.96 -7.98 9.38
C GLU A 188 -9.89 -6.92 10.48
N LYS A 189 -9.11 -5.86 10.26
CA LYS A 189 -9.02 -4.70 11.17
C LYS A 189 -10.38 -4.01 11.34
N LEU A 190 -11.12 -3.79 10.25
CA LEU A 190 -12.42 -3.15 10.28
C LEU A 190 -13.48 -4.02 11.00
N VAL A 191 -13.45 -5.32 10.78
CA VAL A 191 -14.30 -6.29 11.50
C VAL A 191 -13.98 -6.30 12.99
N ALA A 192 -12.69 -6.39 13.35
CA ALA A 192 -12.27 -6.37 14.76
C ALA A 192 -12.64 -5.06 15.47
N ALA A 193 -12.67 -3.93 14.74
CA ALA A 193 -13.08 -2.64 15.24
C ALA A 193 -14.61 -2.43 15.26
N GLY A 194 -15.41 -3.41 14.82
CA GLY A 194 -16.88 -3.32 14.72
C GLY A 194 -17.37 -2.32 13.66
N LYS A 195 -16.49 -1.88 12.75
CA LYS A 195 -16.82 -0.96 11.66
C LYS A 195 -17.42 -1.69 10.45
N VAL A 196 -17.04 -2.93 10.26
CA VAL A 196 -17.61 -3.84 9.26
C VAL A 196 -18.25 -5.03 9.97
N ASP A 197 -19.51 -5.28 9.62
CA ASP A 197 -20.27 -6.43 10.08
C ASP A 197 -20.10 -7.57 9.07
N PRO A 198 -19.43 -8.68 9.43
CA PRO A 198 -19.18 -9.78 8.50
C PRO A 198 -20.46 -10.51 8.07
N GLU A 199 -21.59 -10.32 8.79
CA GLU A 199 -22.89 -10.85 8.36
C GLU A 199 -23.53 -10.00 7.26
N LYS A 200 -23.11 -8.74 7.06
CA LYS A 200 -23.58 -7.84 6.00
C LYS A 200 -22.59 -7.73 4.83
N CYS A 201 -21.31 -7.74 5.14
CA CYS A 201 -20.21 -7.66 4.19
C CYS A 201 -19.40 -8.96 4.26
N VAL A 202 -19.80 -9.95 3.48
CA VAL A 202 -19.30 -11.31 3.55
C VAL A 202 -17.97 -11.45 2.78
N LYS A 203 -16.93 -12.04 3.41
CA LYS A 203 -15.76 -12.49 2.67
C LYS A 203 -16.14 -13.73 1.86
N ILE A 204 -16.20 -13.60 0.54
CA ILE A 204 -16.64 -14.69 -0.35
C ILE A 204 -15.48 -15.50 -0.92
N TRP A 205 -14.27 -14.90 -1.04
CA TRP A 205 -13.09 -15.59 -1.53
C TRP A 205 -11.80 -14.86 -1.12
N GLU A 206 -10.70 -15.62 -1.03
CA GLU A 206 -9.37 -15.07 -0.83
C GLU A 206 -8.43 -15.53 -1.94
N THR A 207 -7.55 -14.63 -2.36
CA THR A 207 -6.58 -14.93 -3.41
C THR A 207 -5.43 -15.80 -2.90
N PRO A 208 -4.69 -16.50 -3.79
CA PRO A 208 -3.34 -16.94 -3.51
C PRO A 208 -2.46 -15.78 -3.03
N THR A 209 -1.35 -16.10 -2.37
CA THR A 209 -0.45 -15.10 -1.78
C THR A 209 0.48 -14.46 -2.80
N TYR A 210 0.89 -13.21 -2.51
CA TYR A 210 1.84 -12.42 -3.30
C TYR A 210 2.57 -11.41 -2.39
N ALA A 211 3.64 -10.78 -2.88
CA ALA A 211 4.31 -9.70 -2.16
C ALA A 211 3.52 -8.38 -2.31
N ASP A 212 3.36 -7.60 -1.22
CA ASP A 212 2.65 -6.32 -1.27
C ASP A 212 3.47 -5.20 -0.61
N TYR A 213 3.08 -4.69 0.56
CA TYR A 213 3.64 -3.47 1.13
C TYR A 213 5.16 -3.51 1.31
N ASN A 214 5.79 -2.36 1.04
CA ASN A 214 7.22 -2.16 1.18
C ASN A 214 7.56 -0.71 1.55
N MET A 215 8.73 -0.53 2.17
CA MET A 215 9.35 0.77 2.36
C MET A 215 10.42 0.95 1.29
N THR A 216 10.19 1.88 0.38
CA THR A 216 11.11 2.17 -0.74
C THR A 216 11.78 3.51 -0.53
N ALA A 217 13.10 3.55 -0.75
CA ALA A 217 13.96 4.71 -0.55
C ALA A 217 14.50 5.24 -1.88
N HIS A 218 14.57 6.57 -1.98
CA HIS A 218 15.14 7.32 -3.09
C HIS A 218 16.67 7.34 -3.00
N PRO A 219 17.42 7.16 -4.11
CA PRO A 219 18.89 7.14 -4.10
C PRO A 219 19.52 8.46 -3.65
N ASP A 220 18.82 9.58 -3.78
CA ASP A 220 19.31 10.91 -3.36
C ASP A 220 19.61 11.02 -1.85
N LEU A 221 19.11 10.08 -1.05
CA LEU A 221 19.47 9.97 0.36
C LEU A 221 20.97 9.74 0.58
N GLU A 222 21.65 9.03 -0.34
CA GLU A 222 23.12 8.86 -0.31
C GLU A 222 23.83 10.20 -0.57
N ASN A 223 23.32 11.00 -1.51
CA ASN A 223 23.86 12.34 -1.78
C ASN A 223 23.64 13.30 -0.61
N THR A 224 22.48 13.20 0.03
CA THR A 224 22.07 14.11 1.12
C THR A 224 22.78 13.78 2.42
N PHE A 225 22.84 12.50 2.83
CA PHE A 225 23.30 12.07 4.15
C PHE A 225 24.63 11.34 4.12
N GLY A 226 25.19 11.04 2.95
CA GLY A 226 26.47 10.38 2.74
C GLY A 226 26.35 8.91 2.32
N GLU A 227 27.45 8.40 1.77
CA GLU A 227 27.57 7.01 1.31
C GLU A 227 27.27 6.00 2.43
N GLY A 228 26.48 4.96 2.12
CA GLY A 228 26.04 3.94 3.08
C GLY A 228 24.80 4.32 3.89
N PHE A 229 24.21 5.49 3.64
CA PHE A 229 23.02 5.90 4.39
C PHE A 229 21.81 4.98 4.13
N LEU A 230 21.61 4.50 2.91
CA LEU A 230 20.52 3.55 2.61
C LEU A 230 20.64 2.24 3.39
N ASP A 231 21.86 1.74 3.58
CA ASP A 231 22.08 0.53 4.38
C ASP A 231 21.86 0.79 5.87
N LYS A 232 22.26 1.96 6.37
CA LYS A 232 21.97 2.40 7.75
C LYS A 232 20.47 2.54 7.99
N LEU A 233 19.74 3.15 7.04
CA LEU A 233 18.28 3.29 7.08
C LEU A 233 17.59 1.92 7.04
N GLN A 234 18.02 1.02 6.16
CA GLN A 234 17.49 -0.35 6.09
C GLN A 234 17.67 -1.09 7.41
N GLN A 235 18.87 -0.99 8.02
CA GLN A 235 19.14 -1.64 9.30
C GLN A 235 18.27 -1.04 10.42
N ALA A 236 18.14 0.29 10.48
CA ALA A 236 17.26 0.95 11.46
C ALA A 236 15.81 0.47 11.33
N LEU A 237 15.30 0.29 10.10
CA LEU A 237 13.95 -0.23 9.87
C LEU A 237 13.81 -1.70 10.29
N VAL A 238 14.79 -2.54 9.99
CA VAL A 238 14.81 -3.98 10.39
C VAL A 238 14.85 -4.13 11.91
N ASP A 239 15.63 -3.29 12.60
CA ASP A 239 15.81 -3.32 14.05
C ASP A 239 14.65 -2.61 14.80
N CYS A 240 13.65 -2.11 14.09
CA CYS A 240 12.53 -1.40 14.71
C CYS A 240 11.75 -2.31 15.66
N GLN A 241 11.73 -1.92 16.93
CA GLN A 241 10.92 -2.51 18.00
C GLN A 241 9.95 -1.48 18.62
N ASP A 242 9.84 -0.30 18.02
CA ASP A 242 8.92 0.73 18.46
C ASP A 242 7.48 0.30 18.12
N GLU A 243 6.70 0.00 19.15
CA GLU A 243 5.32 -0.51 19.00
C GLU A 243 4.41 0.50 18.28
N ALA A 244 4.61 1.80 18.52
CA ALA A 244 3.79 2.84 17.90
C ALA A 244 4.11 2.95 16.39
N ALA A 245 5.39 2.91 16.01
CA ALA A 245 5.82 2.92 14.62
C ALA A 245 5.34 1.65 13.87
N LEU A 246 5.52 0.48 14.45
CA LEU A 246 5.06 -0.78 13.87
C LEU A 246 3.53 -0.82 13.73
N LYS A 247 2.80 -0.35 14.76
CA LYS A 247 1.34 -0.23 14.73
C LYS A 247 0.87 0.75 13.65
N ALA A 248 1.56 1.86 13.45
CA ALA A 248 1.26 2.83 12.40
C ALA A 248 1.34 2.20 11.00
N LEU A 249 2.34 1.35 10.77
CA LEU A 249 2.48 0.55 9.56
C LEU A 249 1.51 -0.66 9.51
N GLY A 250 0.86 -0.99 10.63
CA GLY A 250 0.02 -2.18 10.78
C GLY A 250 0.83 -3.49 10.71
N ARG A 251 2.06 -3.48 11.21
CA ARG A 251 3.01 -4.61 11.18
C ARG A 251 3.54 -4.90 12.57
N GLU A 252 3.87 -6.17 12.81
CA GLU A 252 4.51 -6.61 14.05
C GLU A 252 6.03 -6.59 13.92
N LYS A 253 6.52 -6.78 12.70
CA LYS A 253 7.94 -6.86 12.39
C LYS A 253 8.21 -6.46 10.94
N LEU A 254 9.33 -5.77 10.71
CA LEU A 254 9.87 -5.50 9.38
C LEU A 254 11.01 -6.48 9.08
N VAL A 255 11.11 -6.90 7.82
CA VAL A 255 12.15 -7.80 7.31
C VAL A 255 12.81 -7.18 6.09
N LYS A 256 14.09 -7.48 5.91
CA LYS A 256 14.87 -7.02 4.76
C LYS A 256 14.32 -7.59 3.46
N VAL A 257 14.17 -6.73 2.45
CA VAL A 257 13.80 -7.10 1.07
C VAL A 257 14.70 -6.36 0.08
N ASN A 258 14.48 -6.61 -1.18
CA ASN A 258 15.09 -5.90 -2.31
C ASN A 258 14.08 -5.77 -3.46
N ASN A 259 14.47 -5.12 -4.55
CA ASN A 259 13.59 -4.88 -5.69
C ASN A 259 13.09 -6.19 -6.35
N GLU A 260 13.92 -7.24 -6.35
CA GLU A 260 13.57 -8.56 -6.93
C GLU A 260 12.40 -9.22 -6.19
N THR A 261 12.22 -8.94 -4.89
CA THR A 261 11.07 -9.43 -4.09
C THR A 261 9.74 -9.09 -4.75
N PHE A 262 9.67 -8.00 -5.51
CA PHE A 262 8.45 -7.49 -6.17
C PHE A 262 8.40 -7.76 -7.67
N SER A 263 9.31 -8.58 -8.22
CA SER A 263 9.35 -8.92 -9.65
C SER A 263 8.07 -9.60 -10.14
N GLY A 264 7.42 -10.41 -9.28
CA GLY A 264 6.12 -11.01 -9.58
C GLY A 264 5.02 -9.98 -9.77
N ILE A 265 5.01 -8.89 -8.97
CA ILE A 265 4.07 -7.78 -9.14
C ILE A 265 4.34 -7.04 -10.45
N ALA A 266 5.60 -6.75 -10.76
CA ALA A 266 5.98 -6.12 -12.02
C ALA A 266 5.48 -6.93 -13.23
N ALA A 267 5.66 -8.24 -13.23
CA ALA A 267 5.18 -9.13 -14.30
C ALA A 267 3.64 -9.13 -14.42
N VAL A 268 2.91 -9.03 -13.32
CA VAL A 268 1.44 -8.93 -13.33
C VAL A 268 0.99 -7.58 -13.89
N MET A 269 1.66 -6.49 -13.55
CA MET A 269 1.33 -5.14 -14.07
C MET A 269 1.44 -5.05 -15.60
N GLU A 270 2.31 -5.83 -16.22
CA GLU A 270 2.41 -5.88 -17.69
C GLU A 270 1.19 -6.56 -18.34
N LYS A 271 0.54 -7.48 -17.63
CA LYS A 271 -0.60 -8.26 -18.12
C LYS A 271 -1.96 -7.62 -17.84
N VAL A 272 -2.08 -6.93 -16.72
CA VAL A 272 -3.33 -6.31 -16.28
C VAL A 272 -3.44 -4.89 -16.87
N LYS A 273 -4.36 -4.71 -17.82
CA LYS A 273 -4.68 -3.43 -18.42
C LYS A 273 -6.16 -3.15 -18.26
N PHE A 274 -6.52 -1.88 -18.10
CA PHE A 274 -7.90 -1.39 -17.98
C PHE A 274 -8.31 -0.52 -19.18
N ASP A 275 -7.69 -0.77 -20.35
CA ASP A 275 -7.96 -0.04 -21.59
C ASP A 275 -9.29 -0.48 -22.21
#